data_e190d70d1b32d0178f20242fa117b0f1
#
_entry.id   e190d70d1b32d0178f20242fa117b0f1
#
_cell.length_a   1.000
_cell.length_b   1.000
_cell.length_c   1.000
_cell.angle_alpha   90.00
_cell.angle_beta   90.00
_cell.angle_gamma   90.00
#
_symmetry.space_group_name_H-M   'P 1'
#
loop_
_entity.id
_entity.type
_entity.pdbx_description
1 polymer ?
#
loop_
_entity_poly.entity_id
_entity_poly.type
_entity_poly.pdbx_seq_one_letter_code
_entity_poly.pdbx_strand_id
1 'polypeptide(L)'
;MNEAAARELIGDHFSWGGRDEARASRIYADDAVLEFPQGGERIRGKANIQAMRTAYPASLDFENRQTIGGGDVWVNQYTIRYDGRPSHVVGIMEFRDGLVVRETIYFSDSWEPPEWRAEWVEPIAPPAS
;
A
#
# COMPACT_ATOMS: atom_id res chain seq x y z
N MET A 1 -12.10 -14.55 3.57
CA MET A 1 -11.80 -14.38 2.15
C MET A 1 -10.84 -15.45 1.69
N ASN A 2 -11.08 -16.02 0.52
CA ASN A 2 -10.23 -17.03 -0.09
C ASN A 2 -8.88 -16.42 -0.51
N GLU A 3 -7.77 -17.11 -0.26
CA GLU A 3 -6.43 -16.59 -0.55
C GLU A 3 -6.24 -16.23 -2.02
N ALA A 4 -6.64 -17.09 -2.94
CA ALA A 4 -6.49 -16.84 -4.38
C ALA A 4 -7.29 -15.60 -4.80
N ALA A 5 -8.50 -15.44 -4.33
CA ALA A 5 -9.34 -14.29 -4.63
C ALA A 5 -8.77 -13.00 -4.06
N ALA A 6 -8.26 -13.03 -2.82
CA ALA A 6 -7.62 -11.87 -2.21
C ALA A 6 -6.37 -11.45 -2.99
N ARG A 7 -5.50 -12.38 -3.34
CA ARG A 7 -4.28 -12.09 -4.09
C ARG A 7 -4.57 -11.55 -5.49
N GLU A 8 -5.61 -12.05 -6.14
CA GLU A 8 -6.02 -11.55 -7.45
C GLU A 8 -6.52 -10.09 -7.37
N LEU A 9 -7.39 -9.79 -6.41
CA LEU A 9 -7.90 -8.43 -6.22
C LEU A 9 -6.80 -7.44 -5.84
N ILE A 10 -5.92 -7.84 -4.93
CA ILE A 10 -4.78 -7.00 -4.51
C ILE A 10 -3.83 -6.78 -5.68
N GLY A 11 -3.51 -7.83 -6.43
CA GLY A 11 -2.66 -7.72 -7.62
C GLY A 11 -3.23 -6.77 -8.67
N ASP A 12 -4.52 -6.86 -8.95
CA ASP A 12 -5.19 -5.93 -9.87
C ASP A 12 -5.14 -4.50 -9.37
N HIS A 13 -5.40 -4.28 -8.08
CA HIS A 13 -5.32 -2.97 -7.45
C HIS A 13 -3.95 -2.30 -7.68
N PHE A 14 -2.87 -3.01 -7.40
CA PHE A 14 -1.52 -2.47 -7.57
C PHE A 14 -1.12 -2.33 -9.05
N SER A 15 -1.66 -3.15 -9.93
CA SER A 15 -1.40 -3.04 -11.38
C SER A 15 -1.94 -1.74 -11.97
N TRP A 16 -3.04 -1.23 -11.42
CA TRP A 16 -3.71 -0.04 -11.96
C TRP A 16 -3.47 1.23 -11.16
N GLY A 17 -3.00 1.11 -9.91
CA GLY A 17 -2.65 2.28 -9.09
C GLY A 17 -1.62 3.15 -9.80
N GLY A 18 -1.89 4.45 -9.89
CA GLY A 18 -1.07 5.40 -10.61
C GLY A 18 -1.32 5.44 -12.13
N ARG A 19 -2.19 4.57 -12.65
CA ARG A 19 -2.50 4.48 -14.09
C ARG A 19 -3.97 4.72 -14.38
N ASP A 20 -4.85 4.02 -13.68
CA ASP A 20 -6.30 4.10 -13.80
C ASP A 20 -6.89 3.95 -12.38
N GLU A 21 -7.11 5.07 -11.73
CA GLU A 21 -7.57 5.07 -10.33
C GLU A 21 -9.00 4.56 -10.19
N ALA A 22 -9.84 4.71 -11.22
CA ALA A 22 -11.17 4.13 -11.20
C ALA A 22 -11.10 2.61 -11.14
N ARG A 23 -10.19 2.01 -11.90
CA ARG A 23 -9.99 0.56 -11.91
C ARG A 23 -9.28 0.10 -10.63
N ALA A 24 -8.25 0.80 -10.19
CA ALA A 24 -7.55 0.48 -8.94
C ALA A 24 -8.49 0.52 -7.74
N SER A 25 -9.49 1.39 -7.76
CA SER A 25 -10.43 1.57 -6.64
C SER A 25 -11.56 0.54 -6.60
N ARG A 26 -11.65 -0.36 -7.58
CA ARG A 26 -12.67 -1.42 -7.59
C ARG A 26 -12.57 -2.35 -6.40
N ILE A 27 -11.40 -2.45 -5.77
CA ILE A 27 -11.18 -3.30 -4.59
C ILE A 27 -11.97 -2.81 -3.37
N TYR A 28 -12.34 -1.52 -3.32
CA TYR A 28 -12.98 -0.92 -2.16
C TYR A 28 -14.49 -1.08 -2.17
N ALA A 29 -15.06 -1.32 -0.98
CA ALA A 29 -16.48 -1.14 -0.76
C ALA A 29 -16.83 0.35 -0.87
N ASP A 30 -18.10 0.67 -1.19
CA ASP A 30 -18.53 2.06 -1.36
C ASP A 30 -18.30 2.90 -0.11
N ASP A 31 -18.44 2.30 1.07
CA ASP A 31 -18.26 2.93 2.39
C ASP A 31 -16.87 2.69 3.00
N ALA A 32 -15.90 2.24 2.20
CA ALA A 32 -14.56 1.97 2.69
C ALA A 32 -13.92 3.19 3.35
N VAL A 33 -13.05 2.93 4.31
CA VAL A 33 -12.28 3.96 5.01
C VAL A 33 -10.80 3.69 4.81
N LEU A 34 -10.07 4.74 4.43
CA LEU A 34 -8.61 4.73 4.33
C LEU A 34 -8.05 5.62 5.42
N GLU A 35 -7.12 5.09 6.21
CA GLU A 35 -6.50 5.82 7.31
C GLU A 35 -4.99 5.96 7.11
N PHE A 36 -4.48 7.16 7.40
CA PHE A 36 -3.06 7.47 7.48
C PHE A 36 -2.73 7.87 8.93
N PRO A 37 -2.40 6.91 9.81
CA PRO A 37 -2.21 7.20 11.23
C PRO A 37 -1.11 8.22 11.53
N GLN A 38 -0.06 8.26 10.73
CA GLN A 38 1.06 9.18 10.92
C GLN A 38 0.62 10.65 10.81
N GLY A 39 -0.34 10.94 9.94
CA GLY A 39 -0.91 12.29 9.79
C GLY A 39 -2.18 12.51 10.58
N GLY A 40 -2.70 11.46 11.25
CA GLY A 40 -3.99 11.53 11.93
C GLY A 40 -5.17 11.73 10.97
N GLU A 41 -5.05 11.26 9.73
CA GLU A 41 -6.00 11.53 8.66
C GLU A 41 -6.85 10.31 8.33
N ARG A 42 -8.09 10.55 7.94
CA ARG A 42 -9.01 9.53 7.47
C ARG A 42 -9.74 10.02 6.24
N ILE A 43 -9.88 9.15 5.26
CA ILE A 43 -10.69 9.40 4.06
C ILE A 43 -11.85 8.43 4.08
N ARG A 44 -13.08 8.95 4.00
CA ARG A 44 -14.29 8.13 4.00
C ARG A 44 -14.86 8.00 2.60
N GLY A 45 -15.11 6.76 2.21
CA GLY A 45 -15.82 6.43 0.97
C GLY A 45 -14.90 6.22 -0.21
N LYS A 46 -15.25 5.22 -1.01
CA LYS A 46 -14.53 4.85 -2.23
C LYS A 46 -14.35 6.05 -3.18
N ALA A 47 -15.38 6.86 -3.35
CA ALA A 47 -15.33 8.01 -4.24
C ALA A 47 -14.27 9.03 -3.80
N ASN A 48 -14.16 9.30 -2.50
CA ASN A 48 -13.15 10.20 -1.96
C ASN A 48 -11.75 9.60 -2.04
N ILE A 49 -11.60 8.31 -1.79
CA ILE A 49 -10.31 7.61 -1.93
C ILE A 49 -9.81 7.72 -3.37
N GLN A 50 -10.68 7.46 -4.33
CA GLN A 50 -10.35 7.56 -5.75
C GLN A 50 -9.99 9.01 -6.14
N ALA A 51 -10.77 9.98 -5.69
CA ALA A 51 -10.53 11.39 -5.98
C ALA A 51 -9.19 11.87 -5.43
N MET A 52 -8.85 11.48 -4.21
CA MET A 52 -7.58 11.83 -3.59
C MET A 52 -6.40 11.25 -4.40
N ARG A 53 -6.48 9.99 -4.79
CA ARG A 53 -5.41 9.35 -5.56
C ARG A 53 -5.28 9.92 -6.97
N THR A 54 -6.39 10.28 -7.61
CA THR A 54 -6.39 10.93 -8.91
C THR A 54 -5.75 12.33 -8.84
N ALA A 55 -5.95 13.03 -7.73
CA ALA A 55 -5.43 14.38 -7.52
C ALA A 55 -3.94 14.39 -7.12
N TYR A 56 -3.35 13.25 -6.80
CA TYR A 56 -1.96 13.19 -6.35
C TYR A 56 -1.01 13.71 -7.46
N PRO A 57 -0.14 14.69 -7.14
CA PRO A 57 0.58 15.44 -8.17
C PRO A 57 1.86 14.77 -8.68
N ALA A 58 2.21 13.59 -8.20
CA ALA A 58 3.45 12.93 -8.55
C ALA A 58 3.20 11.64 -9.33
N SER A 59 4.19 11.23 -10.13
CA SER A 59 4.22 9.91 -10.76
C SER A 59 4.51 8.84 -9.72
N LEU A 60 3.78 7.73 -9.78
CA LEU A 60 3.90 6.62 -8.83
C LEU A 60 4.37 5.35 -9.51
N ASP A 61 5.36 4.69 -8.90
CA ASP A 61 5.76 3.33 -9.23
C ASP A 61 5.78 2.48 -7.97
N PHE A 62 5.25 1.26 -8.07
CA PHE A 62 5.24 0.30 -6.96
C PHE A 62 6.29 -0.77 -7.22
N GLU A 63 7.13 -1.04 -6.22
CA GLU A 63 8.22 -2.02 -6.32
C GLU A 63 8.23 -2.97 -5.12
N ASN A 64 8.76 -4.17 -5.35
CA ASN A 64 9.08 -5.13 -4.30
C ASN A 64 7.88 -5.48 -3.39
N ARG A 65 6.69 -5.55 -3.96
CA ARG A 65 5.50 -5.84 -3.19
C ARG A 65 5.51 -7.28 -2.68
N GLN A 66 5.26 -7.42 -1.37
CA GLN A 66 4.97 -8.69 -0.73
C GLN A 66 3.59 -8.61 -0.09
N THR A 67 2.79 -9.62 -0.30
CA THR A 67 1.43 -9.69 0.26
C THR A 67 1.36 -10.91 1.18
N ILE A 68 1.00 -10.66 2.44
CA ILE A 68 0.94 -11.68 3.50
C ILE A 68 -0.40 -11.53 4.20
N GLY A 69 -1.06 -12.62 4.49
CA GLY A 69 -2.30 -12.56 5.24
C GLY A 69 -3.06 -13.87 5.23
N GLY A 70 -4.30 -13.78 5.66
CA GLY A 70 -5.23 -14.90 5.69
C GLY A 70 -6.61 -14.41 6.11
N GLY A 71 -7.65 -15.15 5.71
CA GLY A 71 -9.01 -14.73 6.00
C GLY A 71 -9.29 -13.34 5.43
N ASP A 72 -9.74 -12.44 6.27
CA ASP A 72 -10.17 -11.11 5.88
C ASP A 72 -9.13 -10.01 6.12
N VAL A 73 -7.92 -10.36 6.57
CA VAL A 73 -6.86 -9.38 6.83
C VAL A 73 -5.62 -9.69 5.99
N TRP A 74 -5.21 -8.71 5.19
CA TRP A 74 -4.07 -8.83 4.29
C TRP A 74 -3.14 -7.64 4.43
N VAL A 75 -1.85 -7.92 4.49
CA VAL A 75 -0.80 -6.90 4.62
C VAL A 75 -0.02 -6.84 3.33
N ASN A 76 0.14 -5.62 2.81
CA ASN A 76 0.98 -5.33 1.65
C ASN A 76 2.19 -4.51 2.10
N GLN A 77 3.37 -5.03 1.84
CA GLN A 77 4.63 -4.36 2.11
C GLN A 77 5.28 -4.06 0.77
N TYR A 78 5.63 -2.80 0.52
CA TYR A 78 6.15 -2.40 -0.79
C TYR A 78 6.92 -1.08 -0.70
N THR A 79 7.59 -0.73 -1.80
CA THR A 79 8.19 0.58 -1.98
C THR A 79 7.39 1.34 -3.02
N ILE A 80 6.99 2.58 -2.71
CA ILE A 80 6.48 3.53 -3.69
C ILE A 80 7.61 4.46 -4.09
N ARG A 81 7.75 4.70 -5.38
CA ARG A 81 8.58 5.78 -5.88
C ARG A 81 7.69 6.94 -6.32
N TYR A 82 7.89 8.07 -5.65
CA TYR A 82 7.25 9.34 -5.99
C TYR A 82 8.23 10.16 -6.81
N ASP A 83 8.06 10.23 -8.13
CA ASP A 83 9.01 10.87 -9.04
C ASP A 83 10.45 10.37 -8.82
N GLY A 84 10.59 9.05 -8.60
CA GLY A 84 11.87 8.39 -8.38
C GLY A 84 12.35 8.36 -6.93
N ARG A 85 11.72 9.04 -5.99
CA ARG A 85 12.08 9.02 -4.56
C ARG A 85 11.38 7.86 -3.86
N PRO A 86 12.13 6.96 -3.18
CA PRO A 86 11.52 5.81 -2.51
C PRO A 86 10.85 6.18 -1.19
N SER A 87 9.69 5.59 -0.95
CA SER A 87 9.04 5.57 0.35
C SER A 87 8.70 4.10 0.68
N HIS A 88 9.02 3.68 1.90
CA HIS A 88 8.74 2.34 2.37
C HIS A 88 7.36 2.30 2.99
N VAL A 89 6.52 1.38 2.54
CA VAL A 89 5.11 1.40 2.85
C VAL A 89 4.64 0.06 3.38
N VAL A 90 3.79 0.11 4.40
CA VAL A 90 3.03 -1.05 4.88
C VAL A 90 1.56 -0.66 4.89
N GLY A 91 0.75 -1.39 4.15
CA GLY A 91 -0.70 -1.22 4.11
C GLY A 91 -1.40 -2.46 4.63
N ILE A 92 -2.40 -2.26 5.46
CA ILE A 92 -3.22 -3.33 6.03
C ILE A 92 -4.62 -3.20 5.47
N MET A 93 -5.07 -4.23 4.75
CA MET A 93 -6.41 -4.28 4.16
C MET A 93 -7.29 -5.22 4.96
N GLU A 94 -8.46 -4.73 5.34
CA GLU A 94 -9.50 -5.52 6.00
C GLU A 94 -10.68 -5.67 5.04
N PHE A 95 -11.02 -6.92 4.73
CA PHE A 95 -12.08 -7.27 3.79
C PHE A 95 -13.37 -7.64 4.52
N ARG A 96 -14.49 -7.35 3.88
CA ARG A 96 -15.80 -7.85 4.24
C ARG A 96 -16.63 -8.06 2.96
N ASP A 97 -17.22 -9.22 2.83
CA ASP A 97 -18.00 -9.56 1.64
C ASP A 97 -17.24 -9.38 0.32
N GLY A 98 -15.94 -9.71 0.35
CA GLY A 98 -15.10 -9.70 -0.84
C GLY A 98 -14.54 -8.35 -1.26
N LEU A 99 -14.75 -7.29 -0.48
CA LEU A 99 -14.23 -5.95 -0.76
C LEU A 99 -13.55 -5.36 0.47
N VAL A 100 -12.59 -4.48 0.26
CA VAL A 100 -11.90 -3.77 1.33
C VAL A 100 -12.85 -2.76 1.97
N VAL A 101 -13.05 -2.88 3.27
CA VAL A 101 -13.85 -1.93 4.07
C VAL A 101 -12.98 -0.98 4.86
N ARG A 102 -11.73 -1.36 5.13
CA ARG A 102 -10.76 -0.50 5.81
C ARG A 102 -9.36 -0.81 5.30
N GLU A 103 -8.62 0.25 5.04
CA GLU A 103 -7.20 0.16 4.75
C GLU A 103 -6.44 1.14 5.63
N THR A 104 -5.35 0.67 6.24
CA THR A 104 -4.47 1.49 7.08
C THR A 104 -3.10 1.47 6.46
N ILE A 105 -2.54 2.65 6.14
CA ILE A 105 -1.26 2.74 5.45
C ILE A 105 -0.27 3.58 6.26
N TYR A 106 0.93 3.04 6.44
CA TYR A 106 2.08 3.70 7.04
C TYR A 106 3.15 3.92 5.98
N PHE A 107 3.78 5.10 6.01
CA PHE A 107 4.86 5.48 5.09
C PHE A 107 6.11 5.80 5.88
N SER A 108 7.27 5.53 5.31
CA SER A 108 8.54 5.88 5.92
C SER A 108 9.59 6.15 4.86
N ASP A 109 10.35 7.22 5.06
CA ASP A 109 11.51 7.50 4.22
C ASP A 109 12.68 6.57 4.57
N SER A 110 13.59 6.39 3.63
CA SER A 110 14.87 5.73 3.90
C SER A 110 15.69 6.57 4.89
N TRP A 111 16.51 5.90 5.69
CA TRP A 111 17.45 6.60 6.57
C TRP A 111 18.85 6.00 6.47
N GLU A 112 19.84 6.77 6.88
CA GLU A 112 21.20 6.28 7.02
C GLU A 112 21.28 5.40 8.28
N PRO A 113 21.82 4.18 8.19
CA PRO A 113 21.95 3.31 9.36
C PRO A 113 22.76 4.00 10.45
N PRO A 114 22.24 4.11 11.68
CA PRO A 114 22.99 4.76 12.76
C PRO A 114 24.21 3.94 13.19
N GLU A 115 25.30 4.63 13.50
CA GLU A 115 26.58 4.00 13.82
C GLU A 115 26.54 3.19 15.10
N TRP A 116 25.71 3.57 16.08
CA TRP A 116 25.67 2.90 17.38
C TRP A 116 25.32 1.40 17.30
N ARG A 117 24.65 0.95 16.23
CA ARG A 117 24.28 -0.46 16.05
C ARG A 117 25.07 -1.18 14.95
N ALA A 118 26.07 -0.52 14.36
CA ALA A 118 26.81 -1.04 13.21
C ALA A 118 27.44 -2.42 13.46
N GLU A 119 27.87 -2.69 14.70
CA GLU A 119 28.49 -3.97 15.09
C GLU A 119 27.55 -5.17 14.86
N TRP A 120 26.24 -4.96 14.98
CA TRP A 120 25.27 -6.06 14.97
C TRP A 120 24.43 -6.13 13.69
N VAL A 121 24.61 -5.21 12.76
CA VAL A 121 23.79 -5.15 11.56
C VAL A 121 24.61 -5.41 10.31
N GLU A 122 23.93 -5.91 9.29
CA GLU A 122 24.49 -6.06 7.96
C GLU A 122 23.48 -5.49 6.95
N PRO A 123 23.94 -5.04 5.78
CA PRO A 123 23.04 -4.56 4.75
C PRO A 123 22.07 -5.66 4.30
N ILE A 124 20.81 -5.27 4.06
CA ILE A 124 19.88 -6.15 3.36
C ILE A 124 20.37 -6.24 1.92
N ALA A 125 20.55 -7.47 1.41
CA ALA A 125 21.00 -7.66 0.04
C ALA A 125 20.04 -6.91 -0.92
N PRO A 126 20.57 -6.10 -1.87
CA PRO A 126 19.71 -5.45 -2.84
C PRO A 126 19.00 -6.51 -3.68
N PRO A 127 17.75 -6.22 -4.13
CA PRO A 127 17.07 -7.12 -5.05
C PRO A 127 17.92 -7.30 -6.30
N ALA A 128 17.92 -8.52 -6.87
CA ALA A 128 18.64 -8.81 -8.10
C ALA A 128 18.13 -7.90 -9.21
N SER A 129 19.03 -7.17 -9.81
CA SER A 129 18.70 -6.26 -10.91
C SER A 129 18.56 -7.01 -12.22
#